data_b843e19c7d3f680e4f0d138aa47ba0ac
#
_entry.id   b843e19c7d3f680e4f0d138aa47ba0ac
#
_cell.length_a   1.000
_cell.length_b   1.000
_cell.length_c   1.000
_cell.angle_alpha   90.00
_cell.angle_beta   90.00
_cell.angle_gamma   90.00
#
_symmetry.space_group_name_H-M   'P 1'
#
loop_
_entity.id
_entity.type
_entity.pdbx_description
1 polymer ?
#
loop_
_entity_poly.entity_id
_entity_poly.type
_entity_poly.pdbx_seq_one_letter_code
_entity_poly.pdbx_strand_id
1 'polypeptide(L)'
;MKFDNYMILDFPSKSANEAFARSAVACFAAQMDPTLEELGDIRTAVSEAVTNCIVHAYPDKLGNITLRCRILKDNVLDIVVKDKGVGIPDVEQARRPAYTTGGSDRSGMGFTIMESFMTNLEISSKPGKGTTVHMRRKLLRRQ
;
A
#
# COMPACT_ATOMS: atom_id res chain seq x y z
N MET A 1 12.24 13.61 -9.29
CA MET A 1 13.03 12.53 -8.72
C MET A 1 13.32 11.49 -9.78
N LYS A 2 14.57 11.09 -9.88
CA LYS A 2 14.94 10.06 -10.86
C LYS A 2 14.65 8.66 -10.34
N PHE A 3 14.24 7.79 -11.23
CA PHE A 3 14.00 6.38 -10.91
C PHE A 3 14.50 5.51 -12.06
N ASP A 4 14.94 4.29 -11.72
CA ASP A 4 15.52 3.37 -12.70
C ASP A 4 14.46 2.59 -13.46
N ASN A 5 13.33 2.32 -12.81
CA ASN A 5 12.25 1.55 -13.40
C ASN A 5 10.94 1.86 -12.65
N TYR A 6 9.82 1.58 -13.32
CA TYR A 6 8.53 1.79 -12.68
C TYR A 6 7.47 0.89 -13.30
N MET A 7 6.37 0.71 -12.57
CA MET A 7 5.15 0.13 -13.10
C MET A 7 3.93 0.85 -12.52
N ILE A 8 2.85 0.84 -13.25
CA ILE A 8 1.57 1.37 -12.81
C ILE A 8 0.50 0.31 -13.10
N LEU A 9 -0.32 0.02 -12.10
CA LEU A 9 -1.47 -0.87 -12.23
C LEU A 9 -2.73 -0.10 -11.88
N ASP A 10 -3.76 -0.24 -12.71
CA ASP A 10 -5.10 0.25 -12.41
C ASP A 10 -6.04 -0.93 -12.41
N PHE A 11 -6.85 -1.06 -11.37
CA PHE A 11 -7.77 -2.20 -11.28
C PHE A 11 -8.97 -1.87 -10.39
N PRO A 12 -10.10 -2.55 -10.60
CA PRO A 12 -11.26 -2.33 -9.75
C PRO A 12 -11.06 -2.93 -8.36
N SER A 13 -11.77 -2.40 -7.38
CA SER A 13 -11.63 -2.77 -5.97
C SER A 13 -12.29 -4.11 -5.64
N LYS A 14 -12.08 -5.10 -6.49
CA LYS A 14 -12.52 -6.49 -6.25
C LYS A 14 -11.55 -7.17 -5.30
N SER A 15 -12.07 -7.95 -4.36
CA SER A 15 -11.23 -8.64 -3.39
C SER A 15 -10.19 -9.57 -4.03
N ALA A 16 -10.52 -10.17 -5.17
CA ALA A 16 -9.58 -11.01 -5.91
C ALA A 16 -8.33 -10.27 -6.36
N ASN A 17 -8.42 -8.95 -6.54
CA ASN A 17 -7.30 -8.16 -7.02
C ASN A 17 -6.26 -7.83 -5.95
N GLU A 18 -6.57 -8.09 -4.67
CA GLU A 18 -5.57 -7.91 -3.61
C GLU A 18 -4.41 -8.90 -3.82
N ALA A 19 -4.71 -10.18 -4.05
CA ALA A 19 -3.68 -11.17 -4.27
C ALA A 19 -2.87 -10.88 -5.54
N PHE A 20 -3.53 -10.41 -6.59
CA PHE A 20 -2.86 -10.02 -7.82
C PHE A 20 -1.90 -8.85 -7.57
N ALA A 21 -2.37 -7.81 -6.87
CA ALA A 21 -1.58 -6.60 -6.63
C ALA A 21 -0.31 -6.90 -5.84
N ARG A 22 -0.42 -7.63 -4.72
CA ARG A 22 0.76 -7.95 -3.91
C ARG A 22 1.75 -8.84 -4.67
N SER A 23 1.25 -9.74 -5.51
CA SER A 23 2.11 -10.60 -6.31
C SER A 23 2.84 -9.79 -7.41
N ALA A 24 2.14 -8.87 -8.04
CA ALA A 24 2.74 -8.00 -9.05
C ALA A 24 3.85 -7.14 -8.44
N VAL A 25 3.62 -6.57 -7.26
CA VAL A 25 4.64 -5.78 -6.57
C VAL A 25 5.83 -6.65 -6.20
N ALA A 26 5.60 -7.86 -5.70
CA ALA A 26 6.68 -8.79 -5.34
C ALA A 26 7.53 -9.14 -6.57
N CYS A 27 6.89 -9.40 -7.72
CA CYS A 27 7.61 -9.67 -8.95
C CYS A 27 8.44 -8.47 -9.40
N PHE A 28 7.87 -7.27 -9.30
CA PHE A 28 8.58 -6.04 -9.65
C PHE A 28 9.78 -5.83 -8.72
N ALA A 29 9.57 -5.98 -7.41
CA ALA A 29 10.61 -5.78 -6.41
C ALA A 29 11.73 -6.82 -6.52
N ALA A 30 11.45 -7.99 -7.07
CA ALA A 30 12.45 -9.05 -7.22
C ALA A 30 13.67 -8.61 -8.02
N GLN A 31 13.53 -7.65 -8.92
CA GLN A 31 14.67 -7.14 -9.70
C GLN A 31 15.68 -6.36 -8.84
N MET A 32 15.30 -6.01 -7.61
CA MET A 32 16.19 -5.34 -6.65
C MET A 32 16.96 -6.33 -5.77
N ASP A 33 16.80 -7.61 -6.01
CA ASP A 33 17.43 -8.69 -5.24
C ASP A 33 17.17 -8.59 -3.73
N PRO A 34 15.88 -8.54 -3.31
CA PRO A 34 15.56 -8.46 -1.89
C PRO A 34 15.79 -9.78 -1.17
N THR A 35 15.93 -9.72 0.15
CA THR A 35 15.86 -10.92 0.98
C THR A 35 14.42 -11.45 1.00
N LEU A 36 14.24 -12.69 1.41
CA LEU A 36 12.88 -13.25 1.59
C LEU A 36 12.11 -12.46 2.64
N GLU A 37 12.77 -12.01 3.70
CA GLU A 37 12.15 -11.19 4.72
C GLU A 37 11.68 -9.85 4.16
N GLU A 38 12.56 -9.16 3.42
CA GLU A 38 12.20 -7.90 2.78
C GLU A 38 11.01 -8.06 1.83
N LEU A 39 11.04 -9.11 1.03
CA LEU A 39 9.97 -9.39 0.08
C LEU A 39 8.64 -9.65 0.79
N GLY A 40 8.68 -10.42 1.88
CA GLY A 40 7.50 -10.69 2.71
C GLY A 40 6.94 -9.43 3.33
N ASP A 41 7.79 -8.54 3.83
CA ASP A 41 7.38 -7.26 4.41
C ASP A 41 6.68 -6.39 3.37
N ILE A 42 7.26 -6.32 2.17
CA ILE A 42 6.69 -5.54 1.05
C ILE A 42 5.31 -6.08 0.68
N ARG A 43 5.20 -7.40 0.52
CA ARG A 43 3.93 -8.03 0.16
C ARG A 43 2.85 -7.76 1.20
N THR A 44 3.21 -7.86 2.48
CA THR A 44 2.28 -7.62 3.57
C THR A 44 1.81 -6.17 3.59
N ALA A 45 2.72 -5.21 3.46
CA ALA A 45 2.36 -3.80 3.44
C ALA A 45 1.43 -3.46 2.27
N VAL A 46 1.73 -3.98 1.08
CA VAL A 46 0.88 -3.76 -0.11
C VAL A 46 -0.49 -4.39 0.09
N SER A 47 -0.53 -5.60 0.64
CA SER A 47 -1.80 -6.29 0.92
C SER A 47 -2.68 -5.45 1.84
N GLU A 48 -2.10 -4.87 2.90
CA GLU A 48 -2.85 -4.02 3.82
C GLU A 48 -3.34 -2.74 3.14
N ALA A 49 -2.52 -2.11 2.32
CA ALA A 49 -2.91 -0.88 1.63
C ALA A 49 -4.04 -1.13 0.63
N VAL A 50 -3.97 -2.20 -0.14
CA VAL A 50 -5.00 -2.54 -1.13
C VAL A 50 -6.29 -2.97 -0.43
N THR A 51 -6.19 -3.75 0.64
CA THR A 51 -7.35 -4.16 1.43
C THR A 51 -8.10 -2.95 1.99
N ASN A 52 -7.38 -1.94 2.46
CA ASN A 52 -8.01 -0.70 2.93
C ASN A 52 -8.82 -0.03 1.82
N CYS A 53 -8.32 -0.02 0.59
CA CYS A 53 -9.08 0.53 -0.53
C CYS A 53 -10.35 -0.29 -0.79
N ILE A 54 -10.25 -1.60 -0.76
CA ILE A 54 -11.38 -2.48 -1.05
C ILE A 54 -12.46 -2.36 0.03
N VAL A 55 -12.07 -2.36 1.30
CA VAL A 55 -13.00 -2.41 2.43
C VAL A 55 -13.52 -1.04 2.84
N HIS A 56 -12.61 -0.05 2.90
CA HIS A 56 -12.94 1.26 3.49
C HIS A 56 -13.18 2.36 2.48
N ALA A 57 -12.43 2.38 1.38
CA ALA A 57 -12.57 3.46 0.39
C ALA A 57 -13.85 3.31 -0.43
N TYR A 58 -14.21 2.08 -0.77
CA TYR A 58 -15.35 1.78 -1.63
C TYR A 58 -16.29 0.77 -0.95
N PRO A 59 -16.95 1.16 0.15
CA PRO A 59 -17.75 0.18 0.92
C PRO A 59 -18.97 -0.35 0.20
N ASP A 60 -19.57 0.45 -0.68
CA ASP A 60 -20.86 0.11 -1.30
C ASP A 60 -20.80 -0.11 -2.81
N LYS A 61 -19.63 0.02 -3.41
CA LYS A 61 -19.49 -0.08 -4.86
C LYS A 61 -18.05 -0.41 -5.22
N LEU A 62 -17.84 -0.79 -6.47
CA LEU A 62 -16.48 -0.94 -6.99
C LEU A 62 -15.95 0.41 -7.45
N GLY A 63 -14.70 0.68 -7.15
CA GLY A 63 -13.99 1.86 -7.61
C GLY A 63 -12.62 1.48 -8.11
N ASN A 64 -11.91 2.45 -8.67
CA ASN A 64 -10.57 2.19 -9.21
C ASN A 64 -9.50 2.36 -8.15
N ILE A 65 -8.54 1.44 -8.16
CA ILE A 65 -7.34 1.52 -7.33
C ILE A 65 -6.16 1.66 -8.29
N THR A 66 -5.32 2.66 -8.04
CA THR A 66 -4.07 2.85 -8.79
C THR A 66 -2.91 2.52 -7.89
N LEU A 67 -2.05 1.63 -8.35
CA LEU A 67 -0.86 1.23 -7.63
C LEU A 67 0.35 1.53 -8.51
N ARG A 68 1.29 2.32 -7.99
CA ARG A 68 2.51 2.68 -8.71
C ARG A 68 3.71 2.24 -7.90
N CYS A 69 4.66 1.56 -8.56
CA CYS A 69 5.94 1.22 -7.95
C CYS A 69 7.05 1.86 -8.76
N ARG A 70 8.06 2.37 -8.06
CA ARG A 70 9.27 2.91 -8.68
C ARG A 70 10.49 2.43 -7.93
N ILE A 71 11.55 2.13 -8.68
CA ILE A 71 12.85 1.82 -8.09
C ILE A 71 13.65 3.12 -8.10
N LEU A 72 13.93 3.65 -6.92
CA LEU A 72 14.67 4.88 -6.76
C LEU A 72 16.15 4.59 -6.53
N LYS A 73 16.97 5.63 -6.57
CA LYS A 73 18.38 5.51 -6.24
C LYS A 73 18.56 5.01 -4.81
N ASP A 74 19.72 4.45 -4.55
CA ASP A 74 20.09 3.94 -3.22
C ASP A 74 19.23 2.76 -2.76
N ASN A 75 18.74 1.98 -3.73
CA ASN A 75 18.03 0.73 -3.47
C ASN A 75 16.75 0.92 -2.68
N VAL A 76 15.98 1.93 -3.04
CA VAL A 76 14.69 2.24 -2.40
C VAL A 76 13.55 1.85 -3.33
N LEU A 77 12.60 1.08 -2.80
CA LEU A 77 11.35 0.79 -3.50
C LEU A 77 10.29 1.79 -3.03
N ASP A 78 9.72 2.52 -3.97
CA ASP A 78 8.71 3.56 -3.72
C ASP A 78 7.36 3.04 -4.23
N ILE A 79 6.37 2.99 -3.34
CA ILE A 79 5.05 2.44 -3.64
C ILE A 79 3.98 3.47 -3.29
N VAL A 80 3.07 3.71 -4.23
CA VAL A 80 1.91 4.58 -3.99
C VAL A 80 0.65 3.77 -4.30
N VAL A 81 -0.28 3.75 -3.35
CA VAL A 81 -1.60 3.15 -3.52
C VAL A 81 -2.62 4.25 -3.38
N LYS A 82 -3.39 4.50 -4.43
CA LYS A 82 -4.31 5.63 -4.50
C LYS A 82 -5.72 5.16 -4.83
N ASP A 83 -6.70 5.71 -4.11
CA ASP A 83 -8.11 5.53 -4.42
C ASP A 83 -8.82 6.88 -4.52
N LYS A 84 -10.02 6.85 -5.06
CA LYS A 84 -10.91 8.02 -5.14
C LYS A 84 -12.19 7.74 -4.36
N GLY A 85 -12.05 7.07 -3.23
CA GLY A 85 -13.16 6.66 -2.40
C GLY A 85 -13.61 7.71 -1.41
N VAL A 86 -14.18 7.23 -0.31
CA VAL A 86 -14.80 8.11 0.68
C VAL A 86 -13.81 8.97 1.47
N GLY A 87 -12.55 8.61 1.46
CA GLY A 87 -11.53 9.32 2.23
C GLY A 87 -11.55 8.95 3.70
N ILE A 88 -10.57 9.48 4.44
CA ILE A 88 -10.41 9.27 5.87
C ILE A 88 -10.57 10.61 6.56
N PRO A 89 -11.59 10.76 7.45
CA PRO A 89 -11.83 12.05 8.12
C PRO A 89 -10.68 12.47 9.05
N ASP A 90 -10.08 11.50 9.74
CA ASP A 90 -9.02 11.76 10.69
C ASP A 90 -7.92 10.72 10.50
N VAL A 91 -6.89 11.07 9.75
CA VAL A 91 -5.78 10.17 9.42
C VAL A 91 -5.01 9.77 10.68
N GLU A 92 -4.80 10.71 11.61
CA GLU A 92 -4.08 10.40 12.85
C GLU A 92 -4.82 9.33 13.66
N GLN A 93 -6.14 9.44 13.76
CA GLN A 93 -6.95 8.44 14.46
C GLN A 93 -6.91 7.09 13.71
N ALA A 94 -6.99 7.11 12.38
CA ALA A 94 -6.98 5.89 11.56
C ALA A 94 -5.66 5.14 11.68
N ARG A 95 -4.56 5.83 11.98
CA ARG A 95 -3.25 5.21 12.14
C ARG A 95 -3.05 4.59 13.52
N ARG A 96 -3.92 4.89 14.48
CA ARG A 96 -3.79 4.31 15.82
C ARG A 96 -4.07 2.81 15.79
N PRO A 97 -3.30 2.02 16.56
CA PRO A 97 -3.53 0.58 16.62
C PRO A 97 -4.97 0.26 17.02
N ALA A 98 -5.53 -0.77 16.36
CA ALA A 98 -6.87 -1.32 16.61
C ALA A 98 -8.04 -0.43 16.21
N TYR A 99 -7.82 0.75 15.60
CA TYR A 99 -8.91 1.53 15.06
C TYR A 99 -9.37 0.94 13.71
N THR A 100 -10.68 0.74 13.54
CA THR A 100 -11.23 0.23 12.29
C THR A 100 -12.68 0.69 12.08
N THR A 101 -13.07 0.87 10.81
CA THR A 101 -14.46 1.08 10.38
C THR A 101 -15.03 -0.14 9.68
N GLY A 102 -14.23 -1.20 9.54
CA GLY A 102 -14.57 -2.37 8.71
C GLY A 102 -15.32 -3.49 9.40
N GLY A 103 -15.73 -3.31 10.64
CA GLY A 103 -16.46 -4.33 11.37
C GLY A 103 -15.56 -5.17 12.26
N SER A 104 -16.18 -6.13 12.99
CA SER A 104 -15.49 -6.90 14.03
C SER A 104 -14.45 -7.88 13.52
N ASP A 105 -14.49 -8.23 12.24
CA ASP A 105 -13.53 -9.13 11.62
C ASP A 105 -12.25 -8.43 11.18
N ARG A 106 -12.16 -7.11 11.35
CA ARG A 106 -10.97 -6.32 11.02
C ARG A 106 -10.22 -5.96 12.27
N SER A 107 -8.91 -6.19 12.25
CA SER A 107 -8.07 -5.93 13.40
C SER A 107 -7.83 -4.44 13.69
N GLY A 108 -7.99 -3.58 12.68
CA GLY A 108 -7.65 -2.16 12.82
C GLY A 108 -6.15 -1.88 12.82
N MET A 109 -5.35 -2.83 12.38
CA MET A 109 -3.89 -2.77 12.44
C MET A 109 -3.22 -2.49 11.10
N GLY A 110 -4.00 -2.25 10.02
CA GLY A 110 -3.44 -2.10 8.67
C GLY A 110 -2.35 -1.05 8.57
N PHE A 111 -2.60 0.16 9.05
CA PHE A 111 -1.59 1.23 9.00
C PHE A 111 -0.42 0.96 9.96
N THR A 112 -0.69 0.32 11.09
CA THR A 112 0.37 -0.07 12.01
C THR A 112 1.30 -1.09 11.38
N ILE A 113 0.74 -2.06 10.65
CA ILE A 113 1.52 -3.08 9.93
C ILE A 113 2.36 -2.41 8.84
N MET A 114 1.75 -1.54 8.03
CA MET A 114 2.49 -0.81 6.99
C MET A 114 3.66 -0.03 7.59
N GLU A 115 3.42 0.68 8.69
CA GLU A 115 4.45 1.47 9.35
C GLU A 115 5.58 0.61 9.88
N SER A 116 5.26 -0.59 10.41
CA SER A 116 6.25 -1.51 10.94
C SER A 116 7.18 -2.07 9.87
N PHE A 117 6.66 -2.29 8.65
CA PHE A 117 7.40 -2.97 7.60
C PHE A 117 8.04 -2.04 6.57
N MET A 118 7.68 -0.77 6.59
CA MET A 118 8.21 0.19 5.62
C MET A 118 9.12 1.21 6.29
N THR A 119 10.08 1.70 5.53
CA THR A 119 11.00 2.72 6.05
C THR A 119 10.27 4.04 6.30
N ASN A 120 9.35 4.40 5.39
CA ASN A 120 8.53 5.61 5.51
C ASN A 120 7.09 5.30 5.13
N LEU A 121 6.16 5.96 5.78
CA LEU A 121 4.74 5.87 5.47
C LEU A 121 4.12 7.26 5.56
N GLU A 122 3.54 7.72 4.46
CA GLU A 122 2.79 8.97 4.40
C GLU A 122 1.38 8.68 3.91
N ILE A 123 0.39 9.26 4.57
CA ILE A 123 -1.01 9.09 4.21
C ILE A 123 -1.62 10.46 3.99
N SER A 124 -2.21 10.66 2.81
CA SER A 124 -2.88 11.89 2.45
C SER A 124 -4.30 11.56 2.09
N SER A 125 -5.27 12.19 2.73
CA SER A 125 -6.68 11.88 2.51
C SER A 125 -7.56 13.10 2.75
N LYS A 126 -8.68 13.15 2.00
CA LYS A 126 -9.73 14.16 2.20
C LYS A 126 -11.08 13.46 2.07
N PRO A 127 -12.02 13.74 2.99
CA PRO A 127 -13.36 13.16 2.88
C PRO A 127 -13.99 13.45 1.51
N GLY A 128 -14.53 12.42 0.88
CA GLY A 128 -15.15 12.50 -0.43
C GLY A 128 -14.19 12.60 -1.61
N LYS A 129 -12.89 12.69 -1.38
CA LYS A 129 -11.89 12.85 -2.44
C LYS A 129 -11.00 11.63 -2.62
N GLY A 130 -10.89 10.79 -1.60
CA GLY A 130 -10.06 9.60 -1.65
C GLY A 130 -8.82 9.68 -0.79
N THR A 131 -7.98 8.67 -0.92
CA THR A 131 -6.79 8.48 -0.08
C THR A 131 -5.60 8.10 -0.94
N THR A 132 -4.44 8.62 -0.57
CA THR A 132 -3.16 8.21 -1.17
C THR A 132 -2.27 7.72 -0.04
N VAL A 133 -1.81 6.49 -0.16
CA VAL A 133 -0.86 5.89 0.77
C VAL A 133 0.48 5.80 0.04
N HIS A 134 1.49 6.44 0.58
CA HIS A 134 2.83 6.48 0.00
C HIS A 134 3.80 5.79 0.92
N MET A 135 4.38 4.70 0.45
CA MET A 135 5.30 3.86 1.24
C MET A 135 6.65 3.80 0.56
N ARG A 136 7.71 3.75 1.35
CA ARG A 136 9.06 3.52 0.85
C ARG A 136 9.72 2.47 1.70
N ARG A 137 10.41 1.56 1.04
CA ARG A 137 11.23 0.56 1.72
C ARG A 137 12.64 0.63 1.16
N LYS A 138 13.59 0.94 2.03
CA LYS A 138 15.00 0.86 1.68
C LYS A 138 15.44 -0.57 1.88
N LEU A 139 15.96 -1.18 0.82
CA LEU A 139 16.45 -2.55 0.86
C LEU A 139 17.95 -2.56 1.16
N LEU A 140 18.39 -3.66 1.77
CA LEU A 140 19.80 -3.83 2.03
C LEU A 140 20.55 -3.93 0.70
N ARG A 141 21.66 -3.18 0.62
CA ARG A 141 22.49 -3.25 -0.57
C ARG A 141 23.31 -4.52 -0.51
N ARG A 142 23.29 -5.28 -1.60
CA ARG A 142 24.08 -6.51 -1.75
C ARG A 142 25.20 -6.29 -2.72
N GLN A 143 26.28 -6.94 -2.47
CA GLN A 143 27.43 -6.91 -3.36
C GLN A 143 27.51 -8.18 -4.18
#